data_8cb3398360a88f6519dcfb6406cd0028
#
_entry.id   8cb3398360a88f6519dcfb6406cd0028
#
_cell.length_a   1.000
_cell.length_b   1.000
_cell.length_c   1.000
_cell.angle_alpha   90.00
_cell.angle_beta   90.00
_cell.angle_gamma   90.00
#
_symmetry.space_group_name_H-M   'P 1'
#
loop_
_entity.id
_entity.type
_entity.pdbx_description
1 polymer ?
#
loop_
_entity_poly.entity_id
_entity_poly.type
_entity_poly.pdbx_seq_one_letter_code
_entity_poly.pdbx_strand_id
1 'polypeptide(L)'
;MKRKISYVAACLGLAQLALLDSNALAQQRPVAALNEVVVTASRSPKKISEIGKVVRVISAETLAKSQGRTLPEVLNNIAGITIGGNGGNPADVKAVYMRGASAANTLILIDGIPLNDASEISGEYNISAIPIDIIDRVEILKGGNSTLYGSDAVAGVINIITKKGTGVLSANVLATAGSYDTYKQVLGLTGQIQNTTVTLNAINSDSKNFSSAAPAQGVTNFDKDGFHQKSVLLNIGQQVNTRFSIKGNLQANNNLADLDAGAFSDALEYTYNKSSILAGIGGILALNKGTLNFNLSQNNVKNRYNNQGSVTNNTGNITHLETNLNYNFSKSIDLAGGVSYKKLSTEQYNPYSSALFADNTISSAFTSLFFRTQTGFQAELGGRINNHSDYGTNFTYTINPSYLFAERYKLFVNLSSAYRVPSLYQLFSDYGNLALEPETATSFETGFDLNFTQHTNLSLSYFKRDIENVIDFGQIATNKFGYINQNRQKDNGFEIELGLKPLSAISLNAYYAYVTGKVTTPINTAFNLFRRPKNSYGLNAGIELSEKVSLNLIYKHTGDRIDRYYDGKTFKTVQADLGSFNMLDAYIQFKATSKLILFSDVKNLMNEDYIEFAGYQTKGLNFNAGFRLGIN
;
A
#
# COMPACT_ATOMS: atom_id res chain seq x y z
N MET A 1 -18.83 6.00 -34.10
CA MET A 1 -17.50 6.49 -34.49
C MET A 1 -17.31 8.02 -34.45
N LYS A 2 -18.33 8.85 -34.58
CA LYS A 2 -18.23 10.34 -34.61
C LYS A 2 -18.14 11.02 -33.22
N ARG A 3 -18.43 10.35 -32.09
CA ARG A 3 -18.31 10.92 -30.71
C ARG A 3 -16.93 10.75 -30.06
N LYS A 4 -16.05 9.90 -30.60
CA LYS A 4 -14.71 9.63 -30.03
C LYS A 4 -13.65 10.70 -30.35
N ILE A 5 -13.88 11.58 -31.31
CA ILE A 5 -12.88 12.57 -31.79
C ILE A 5 -12.91 13.87 -30.97
N SER A 6 -14.03 14.19 -30.30
CA SER A 6 -14.19 15.46 -29.58
C SER A 6 -13.35 15.58 -28.29
N TYR A 7 -13.03 14.48 -27.63
CA TYR A 7 -12.28 14.53 -26.36
C TYR A 7 -10.76 14.65 -26.54
N VAL A 8 -10.23 14.07 -27.62
CA VAL A 8 -8.81 14.23 -28.00
C VAL A 8 -8.52 15.66 -28.44
N ALA A 9 -9.47 16.33 -29.08
CA ALA A 9 -9.33 17.72 -29.49
C ALA A 9 -9.28 18.71 -28.31
N ALA A 10 -9.96 18.42 -27.18
CA ALA A 10 -9.91 19.26 -25.99
C ALA A 10 -8.54 19.19 -25.27
N CYS A 11 -7.90 18.02 -25.28
CA CYS A 11 -6.55 17.85 -24.70
C CYS A 11 -5.46 18.47 -25.60
N LEU A 12 -5.62 18.43 -26.92
CA LEU A 12 -4.69 19.04 -27.87
C LEU A 12 -4.81 20.58 -27.91
N GLY A 13 -5.99 21.13 -27.67
CA GLY A 13 -6.21 22.59 -27.61
C GLY A 13 -5.49 23.27 -26.44
N LEU A 14 -5.32 22.59 -25.31
CA LEU A 14 -4.54 23.09 -24.17
C LEU A 14 -3.02 23.04 -24.41
N ALA A 15 -2.55 22.12 -25.25
CA ALA A 15 -1.13 21.99 -25.59
C ALA A 15 -0.64 23.09 -26.55
N GLN A 16 -1.50 23.66 -27.39
CA GLN A 16 -1.12 24.72 -28.33
C GLN A 16 -0.92 26.11 -27.69
N LEU A 17 -1.45 26.35 -26.48
CA LEU A 17 -1.26 27.60 -25.75
C LEU A 17 0.09 27.69 -25.02
N ALA A 18 0.88 26.60 -24.99
CA ALA A 18 2.11 26.48 -24.20
C ALA A 18 3.42 26.71 -24.99
N LEU A 19 3.36 27.00 -26.30
CA LEU A 19 4.55 27.05 -27.15
C LEU A 19 5.23 28.45 -27.27
N LEU A 20 4.84 29.41 -26.46
CA LEU A 20 5.45 30.74 -26.45
C LEU A 20 6.07 31.01 -25.08
N ASP A 21 7.33 30.74 -24.93
CA ASP A 21 8.39 31.34 -24.13
C ASP A 21 9.38 30.29 -23.60
N SER A 22 10.50 30.19 -24.29
CA SER A 22 11.64 29.39 -23.84
C SER A 22 12.68 30.30 -23.21
N ASN A 23 12.81 30.23 -21.88
CA ASN A 23 14.06 30.42 -21.11
C ASN A 23 13.77 30.55 -19.61
N ALA A 24 13.92 29.46 -18.87
CA ALA A 24 14.40 29.43 -17.48
C ALA A 24 14.55 28.00 -16.98
N LEU A 25 15.76 27.62 -16.64
CA LEU A 25 16.11 26.28 -16.14
C LEU A 25 15.84 26.20 -14.62
N ALA A 26 14.75 25.58 -14.23
CA ALA A 26 14.51 25.24 -12.83
C ALA A 26 15.34 24.03 -12.42
N GLN A 27 16.13 24.13 -11.37
CA GLN A 27 16.88 23.03 -10.76
C GLN A 27 15.90 22.00 -10.16
N GLN A 28 15.71 20.87 -10.84
CA GLN A 28 14.99 19.72 -10.30
C GLN A 28 15.95 18.70 -9.67
N ARG A 29 15.52 18.13 -8.53
CA ARG A 29 16.29 17.11 -7.81
C ARG A 29 16.40 15.81 -8.61
N PRO A 30 17.50 15.04 -8.46
CA PRO A 30 17.75 13.82 -9.22
C PRO A 30 16.75 12.69 -8.88
N VAL A 31 16.50 11.81 -9.87
CA VAL A 31 15.74 10.56 -9.72
C VAL A 31 16.39 9.70 -8.62
N ALA A 32 15.56 9.04 -7.81
CA ALA A 32 15.84 8.20 -6.63
C ALA A 32 17.32 7.98 -6.34
N ALA A 33 17.95 8.93 -5.68
CA ALA A 33 19.36 8.85 -5.38
C ALA A 33 19.53 7.90 -4.19
N LEU A 34 20.60 7.10 -4.18
CA LEU A 34 21.09 6.37 -3.01
C LEU A 34 21.22 7.26 -1.75
N ASN A 35 21.15 8.57 -1.91
CA ASN A 35 21.16 9.58 -0.85
C ASN A 35 19.80 9.88 -0.24
N GLU A 36 18.69 9.33 -0.77
CA GLU A 36 17.37 9.48 -0.17
C GLU A 36 17.32 8.82 1.21
N VAL A 37 16.75 9.54 2.20
CA VAL A 37 16.66 9.07 3.58
C VAL A 37 15.30 8.44 3.82
N VAL A 38 15.32 7.21 4.27
CA VAL A 38 14.13 6.43 4.64
C VAL A 38 14.20 5.99 6.09
N VAL A 39 13.05 5.75 6.70
CA VAL A 39 12.94 5.31 8.10
C VAL A 39 12.54 3.84 8.19
N THR A 40 11.72 3.36 7.25
CA THR A 40 11.09 2.04 7.31
C THR A 40 12.09 0.90 7.33
N ALA A 41 13.18 1.01 6.61
CA ALA A 41 14.12 -0.11 6.47
C ALA A 41 14.97 -0.41 7.72
N SER A 42 15.03 0.51 8.68
CA SER A 42 15.89 0.38 9.87
C SER A 42 15.29 0.95 11.17
N ARG A 43 14.03 1.36 11.15
CA ARG A 43 13.38 2.08 12.27
C ARG A 43 14.06 3.40 12.65
N SER A 44 15.02 3.85 11.86
CA SER A 44 15.78 5.10 12.04
C SER A 44 16.07 5.73 10.69
N PRO A 45 16.26 7.06 10.60
CA PRO A 45 16.63 7.70 9.34
C PRO A 45 17.98 7.18 8.83
N LYS A 46 17.98 6.54 7.65
CA LYS A 46 19.18 6.05 6.94
C LYS A 46 19.07 6.36 5.46
N LYS A 47 20.20 6.56 4.81
CA LYS A 47 20.24 6.66 3.34
C LYS A 47 19.97 5.29 2.72
N ILE A 48 19.32 5.25 1.58
CA ILE A 48 19.09 4.01 0.81
C ILE A 48 20.44 3.32 0.49
N SER A 49 21.51 4.09 0.30
CA SER A 49 22.87 3.55 0.10
C SER A 49 23.39 2.74 1.30
N GLU A 50 22.88 3.01 2.50
CA GLU A 50 23.28 2.33 3.75
C GLU A 50 22.43 1.11 4.07
N ILE A 51 21.48 0.75 3.18
CA ILE A 51 20.50 -0.30 3.42
C ILE A 51 20.68 -1.41 2.38
N GLY A 52 20.98 -2.62 2.81
CA GLY A 52 21.16 -3.79 1.95
C GLY A 52 19.83 -4.51 1.61
N LYS A 53 18.73 -3.78 1.49
CA LYS A 53 17.40 -4.31 1.16
C LYS A 53 16.81 -3.49 0.01
N VAL A 54 15.81 -4.05 -0.68
CA VAL A 54 15.08 -3.31 -1.71
C VAL A 54 14.09 -2.35 -1.07
N VAL A 55 14.36 -1.06 -1.22
CA VAL A 55 13.48 0.03 -0.76
C VAL A 55 13.05 0.85 -1.95
N ARG A 56 11.76 1.19 -2.02
CA ARG A 56 11.22 2.14 -3.00
C ARG A 56 10.45 3.23 -2.28
N VAL A 57 10.55 4.44 -2.79
CA VAL A 57 9.88 5.61 -2.24
C VAL A 57 9.01 6.23 -3.30
N ILE A 58 7.72 6.41 -2.99
CA ILE A 58 6.83 7.28 -3.75
C ILE A 58 6.94 8.66 -3.11
N SER A 59 7.57 9.59 -3.79
CA SER A 59 7.87 10.91 -3.25
C SER A 59 6.65 11.82 -3.18
N ALA A 60 6.73 12.88 -2.38
CA ALA A 60 5.74 13.95 -2.34
C ALA A 60 5.47 14.57 -3.72
N GLU A 61 6.50 14.67 -4.57
CA GLU A 61 6.36 15.17 -5.94
C GLU A 61 5.52 14.22 -6.81
N THR A 62 5.77 12.91 -6.74
CA THR A 62 4.98 11.89 -7.45
C THR A 62 3.52 11.92 -7.00
N LEU A 63 3.26 12.02 -5.69
CA LEU A 63 1.91 12.13 -5.15
C LEU A 63 1.22 13.44 -5.57
N ALA A 64 1.95 14.55 -5.63
CA ALA A 64 1.43 15.83 -6.09
C ALA A 64 1.03 15.81 -7.59
N LYS A 65 1.71 14.98 -8.41
CA LYS A 65 1.39 14.70 -9.82
C LYS A 65 0.41 13.53 -10.01
N SER A 66 -0.22 13.06 -8.93
CA SER A 66 -1.20 11.97 -8.93
C SER A 66 -2.54 12.40 -8.33
N GLN A 67 -2.83 13.71 -8.32
CA GLN A 67 -4.10 14.22 -7.78
C GLN A 67 -5.29 13.66 -8.57
N GLY A 68 -6.38 13.30 -7.86
CA GLY A 68 -7.51 12.60 -8.47
C GLY A 68 -7.36 11.07 -8.51
N ARG A 69 -6.18 10.53 -8.15
CA ARG A 69 -5.95 9.09 -7.97
C ARG A 69 -6.14 8.66 -6.52
N THR A 70 -6.36 7.38 -6.35
CA THR A 70 -6.36 6.71 -5.04
C THR A 70 -4.97 6.16 -4.72
N LEU A 71 -4.69 5.86 -3.44
CA LEU A 71 -3.42 5.23 -3.05
C LEU A 71 -3.20 3.86 -3.73
N PRO A 72 -4.20 2.96 -3.85
CA PRO A 72 -4.09 1.73 -4.63
C PRO A 72 -3.63 1.96 -6.07
N GLU A 73 -4.22 2.94 -6.78
CA GLU A 73 -3.84 3.25 -8.16
C GLU A 73 -2.39 3.70 -8.29
N VAL A 74 -1.88 4.44 -7.32
CA VAL A 74 -0.47 4.88 -7.30
C VAL A 74 0.46 3.71 -6.99
N LEU A 75 0.14 2.87 -5.99
CA LEU A 75 0.93 1.68 -5.62
C LEU A 75 0.97 0.65 -6.74
N ASN A 76 -0.11 0.51 -7.51
CA ASN A 76 -0.18 -0.46 -8.62
C ASN A 76 0.85 -0.19 -9.74
N ASN A 77 1.48 0.98 -9.78
CA ASN A 77 2.53 1.33 -10.74
C ASN A 77 3.96 1.05 -10.24
N ILE A 78 4.11 0.36 -9.09
CA ILE A 78 5.41 0.00 -8.52
C ILE A 78 5.76 -1.43 -8.93
N ALA A 79 7.01 -1.67 -9.34
CA ALA A 79 7.50 -3.01 -9.68
C ALA A 79 7.19 -4.01 -8.56
N GLY A 80 6.76 -5.22 -8.93
CA GLY A 80 6.47 -6.30 -7.98
C GLY A 80 5.28 -6.07 -7.06
N ILE A 81 4.49 -5.00 -7.26
CA ILE A 81 3.22 -4.76 -6.57
C ILE A 81 2.07 -4.92 -7.57
N THR A 82 1.08 -5.69 -7.17
CA THR A 82 -0.19 -5.82 -7.89
C THR A 82 -1.31 -5.52 -6.91
N ILE A 83 -2.20 -4.64 -7.29
CA ILE A 83 -3.40 -4.33 -6.50
C ILE A 83 -4.58 -5.03 -7.17
N GLY A 84 -5.18 -5.98 -6.47
CA GLY A 84 -6.41 -6.62 -6.93
C GLY A 84 -7.61 -5.71 -6.75
N GLY A 85 -8.47 -5.63 -7.74
CA GLY A 85 -9.66 -4.77 -7.75
C GLY A 85 -9.39 -3.29 -7.98
N ASN A 86 -8.20 -2.94 -8.50
CA ASN A 86 -7.80 -1.54 -8.71
C ASN A 86 -8.73 -0.77 -9.65
N GLY A 87 -9.20 -1.42 -10.72
CA GLY A 87 -10.15 -0.86 -11.70
C GLY A 87 -11.61 -0.97 -11.33
N GLY A 88 -11.95 -1.66 -10.24
CA GLY A 88 -13.32 -1.88 -9.77
C GLY A 88 -13.88 -0.73 -8.93
N ASN A 89 -14.96 -1.04 -8.19
CA ASN A 89 -15.59 -0.09 -7.27
C ASN A 89 -14.61 0.34 -6.16
N PRO A 90 -14.54 1.63 -5.78
CA PRO A 90 -13.71 2.09 -4.66
C PRO A 90 -14.03 1.44 -3.32
N ALA A 91 -15.26 0.96 -3.13
CA ALA A 91 -15.71 0.27 -1.92
C ALA A 91 -15.10 -1.12 -1.73
N ASP A 92 -14.78 -1.81 -2.84
CA ASP A 92 -14.22 -3.14 -2.79
C ASP A 92 -12.87 -3.16 -2.07
N VAL A 93 -12.60 -4.22 -1.32
CA VAL A 93 -11.30 -4.39 -0.66
C VAL A 93 -10.21 -4.49 -1.72
N LYS A 94 -9.20 -3.63 -1.61
CA LYS A 94 -8.04 -3.60 -2.50
C LYS A 94 -6.92 -4.47 -1.94
N ALA A 95 -6.81 -5.69 -2.46
CA ALA A 95 -5.79 -6.63 -2.04
C ALA A 95 -4.40 -6.23 -2.56
N VAL A 96 -3.44 -6.05 -1.66
CA VAL A 96 -2.06 -5.68 -1.98
C VAL A 96 -1.19 -6.92 -2.08
N TYR A 97 -0.89 -7.36 -3.28
CA TYR A 97 0.02 -8.49 -3.52
C TYR A 97 1.44 -7.97 -3.77
N MET A 98 2.36 -8.28 -2.87
CA MET A 98 3.78 -7.94 -3.03
C MET A 98 4.58 -9.18 -3.43
N ARG A 99 5.21 -9.16 -4.61
CA ARG A 99 6.03 -10.27 -5.13
C ARG A 99 5.30 -11.62 -5.07
N GLY A 100 4.04 -11.63 -5.48
CA GLY A 100 3.21 -12.83 -5.52
C GLY A 100 2.76 -13.39 -4.17
N ALA A 101 3.08 -12.77 -3.04
CA ALA A 101 2.56 -13.19 -1.74
C ALA A 101 1.06 -12.89 -1.60
N SER A 102 0.41 -13.57 -0.67
CA SER A 102 -0.94 -13.22 -0.20
C SER A 102 -0.98 -11.78 0.32
N ALA A 103 -2.12 -11.10 0.19
CA ALA A 103 -2.29 -9.75 0.72
C ALA A 103 -2.08 -9.70 2.25
N ALA A 104 -2.45 -10.76 2.97
CA ALA A 104 -2.19 -10.92 4.41
C ALA A 104 -0.70 -10.87 4.82
N ASN A 105 0.20 -11.07 3.86
CA ASN A 105 1.65 -11.12 4.07
C ASN A 105 2.34 -9.77 3.85
N THR A 106 1.58 -8.70 3.56
CA THR A 106 2.08 -7.34 3.38
C THR A 106 1.57 -6.44 4.52
N LEU A 107 2.49 -5.99 5.36
CA LEU A 107 2.15 -5.11 6.49
C LEU A 107 2.00 -3.66 6.01
N ILE A 108 0.86 -3.05 6.31
CA ILE A 108 0.59 -1.64 6.03
C ILE A 108 0.76 -0.82 7.32
N LEU A 109 1.49 0.28 7.23
CA LEU A 109 1.71 1.20 8.34
C LEU A 109 1.30 2.62 7.95
N ILE A 110 0.86 3.41 8.92
CA ILE A 110 0.80 4.87 8.84
C ILE A 110 1.64 5.48 9.95
N ASP A 111 2.63 6.29 9.57
CA ASP A 111 3.63 6.88 10.50
C ASP A 111 4.29 5.85 11.43
N GLY A 112 4.45 4.61 10.95
CA GLY A 112 5.01 3.47 11.69
C GLY A 112 4.00 2.71 12.56
N ILE A 113 2.72 3.11 12.61
CA ILE A 113 1.65 2.43 13.33
C ILE A 113 1.01 1.39 12.41
N PRO A 114 0.91 0.11 12.83
CA PRO A 114 0.26 -0.93 12.04
C PRO A 114 -1.22 -0.65 11.79
N LEU A 115 -1.64 -0.76 10.50
CA LEU A 115 -3.01 -0.65 10.05
C LEU A 115 -3.53 -2.06 9.71
N ASN A 116 -3.91 -2.82 10.72
CA ASN A 116 -4.63 -4.07 10.52
C ASN A 116 -6.09 -3.88 10.93
N ASP A 117 -6.97 -4.73 10.44
CA ASP A 117 -8.36 -4.83 10.90
C ASP A 117 -8.57 -6.20 11.54
N ALA A 118 -8.68 -6.25 12.87
CA ALA A 118 -8.81 -7.49 13.61
C ALA A 118 -10.13 -8.24 13.34
N SER A 119 -11.09 -7.59 12.67
CA SER A 119 -12.37 -8.20 12.29
C SER A 119 -12.39 -8.76 10.86
N GLU A 120 -11.34 -8.48 10.06
CA GLU A 120 -11.23 -8.99 8.69
C GLU A 120 -10.68 -10.43 8.66
N ILE A 121 -11.00 -11.12 7.56
CA ILE A 121 -10.65 -12.53 7.35
C ILE A 121 -9.17 -12.83 7.59
N SER A 122 -8.29 -12.00 7.06
CA SER A 122 -6.84 -12.17 7.17
C SER A 122 -6.15 -10.97 7.84
N GLY A 123 -6.92 -10.13 8.52
CA GLY A 123 -6.41 -8.93 9.19
C GLY A 123 -6.00 -7.80 8.23
N GLU A 124 -6.40 -7.85 6.98
CA GLU A 124 -6.06 -6.88 5.95
C GLU A 124 -6.74 -5.53 6.19
N TYR A 125 -6.08 -4.45 5.77
CA TYR A 125 -6.65 -3.10 5.82
C TYR A 125 -6.95 -2.59 4.41
N ASN A 126 -8.17 -2.07 4.18
CA ASN A 126 -8.50 -1.45 2.90
C ASN A 126 -7.80 -0.10 2.73
N ILE A 127 -6.72 -0.10 1.95
CA ILE A 127 -5.90 1.09 1.69
C ILE A 127 -6.61 2.18 0.87
N SER A 128 -7.78 1.90 0.26
CA SER A 128 -8.60 2.92 -0.39
C SER A 128 -9.14 3.97 0.59
N ALA A 129 -9.24 3.59 1.88
CA ALA A 129 -9.66 4.51 2.93
C ALA A 129 -8.62 5.61 3.23
N ILE A 130 -7.40 5.51 2.69
CA ILE A 130 -6.31 6.46 2.94
C ILE A 130 -6.19 7.43 1.75
N PRO A 131 -6.58 8.69 1.90
CA PRO A 131 -6.47 9.68 0.84
C PRO A 131 -5.01 10.06 0.57
N ILE A 132 -4.62 10.14 -0.71
CA ILE A 132 -3.25 10.55 -1.07
C ILE A 132 -2.90 11.98 -0.64
N ASP A 133 -3.91 12.81 -0.41
CA ASP A 133 -3.76 14.23 -0.07
C ASP A 133 -3.08 14.46 1.28
N ILE A 134 -3.22 13.50 2.21
CA ILE A 134 -2.59 13.56 3.53
C ILE A 134 -1.14 13.03 3.52
N ILE A 135 -0.71 12.39 2.44
CA ILE A 135 0.55 11.65 2.37
C ILE A 135 1.69 12.57 1.95
N ASP A 136 2.80 12.54 2.69
CA ASP A 136 4.07 13.14 2.32
C ASP A 136 4.85 12.23 1.36
N ARG A 137 5.01 10.96 1.74
CA ARG A 137 5.63 9.92 0.92
C ARG A 137 5.19 8.54 1.35
N VAL A 138 5.41 7.55 0.48
CA VAL A 138 5.22 6.14 0.83
C VAL A 138 6.55 5.42 0.71
N GLU A 139 6.98 4.78 1.79
CA GLU A 139 8.17 3.95 1.82
C GLU A 139 7.77 2.48 1.72
N ILE A 140 8.30 1.78 0.73
CA ILE A 140 7.99 0.39 0.42
C ILE A 140 9.25 -0.44 0.63
N LEU A 141 9.23 -1.31 1.62
CA LEU A 141 10.32 -2.23 1.94
C LEU A 141 9.90 -3.63 1.51
N LYS A 142 10.58 -4.18 0.50
CA LYS A 142 10.27 -5.50 -0.05
C LYS A 142 11.05 -6.61 0.68
N GLY A 143 10.53 -7.84 0.63
CA GLY A 143 11.11 -9.01 1.28
C GLY A 143 10.70 -9.21 2.75
N GLY A 144 11.19 -10.26 3.40
CA GLY A 144 10.87 -10.59 4.79
C GLY A 144 11.45 -9.57 5.78
N ASN A 145 10.59 -8.96 6.58
CA ASN A 145 10.95 -7.89 7.52
C ASN A 145 10.34 -8.08 8.92
N SER A 146 9.99 -9.32 9.27
CA SER A 146 9.41 -9.63 10.58
C SER A 146 10.35 -9.37 11.75
N THR A 147 11.66 -9.33 11.53
CA THR A 147 12.64 -8.94 12.56
C THR A 147 12.39 -7.53 13.10
N LEU A 148 12.09 -6.56 12.23
CA LEU A 148 11.82 -5.18 12.66
C LEU A 148 10.35 -4.95 13.01
N TYR A 149 9.42 -5.61 12.30
CA TYR A 149 8.00 -5.26 12.31
C TYR A 149 7.09 -6.33 12.93
N GLY A 150 7.60 -7.55 13.20
CA GLY A 150 6.86 -8.66 13.78
C GLY A 150 5.99 -9.39 12.75
N SER A 151 4.87 -9.92 13.20
CA SER A 151 3.91 -10.64 12.37
C SER A 151 3.44 -9.82 11.17
N ASP A 152 3.06 -10.50 10.08
CA ASP A 152 2.46 -9.96 8.86
C ASP A 152 3.45 -9.31 7.86
N ALA A 153 4.71 -9.05 8.25
CA ALA A 153 5.75 -8.50 7.37
C ALA A 153 6.53 -9.61 6.61
N VAL A 154 5.81 -10.57 6.02
CA VAL A 154 6.40 -11.73 5.31
C VAL A 154 6.87 -11.36 3.91
N ALA A 155 6.06 -10.60 3.18
CA ALA A 155 6.38 -10.15 1.81
C ALA A 155 7.00 -8.76 1.76
N GLY A 156 6.70 -7.94 2.76
CA GLY A 156 7.22 -6.59 2.88
C GLY A 156 6.37 -5.69 3.74
N VAL A 157 6.75 -4.42 3.75
CA VAL A 157 6.11 -3.36 4.53
C VAL A 157 5.85 -2.16 3.62
N ILE A 158 4.65 -1.60 3.69
CA ILE A 158 4.29 -0.33 3.06
C ILE A 158 4.01 0.67 4.19
N ASN A 159 4.89 1.65 4.36
CA ASN A 159 4.75 2.67 5.39
C ASN A 159 4.35 4.01 4.76
N ILE A 160 3.18 4.46 5.09
CA ILE A 160 2.58 5.71 4.64
C ILE A 160 3.00 6.80 5.62
N ILE A 161 3.85 7.71 5.18
CA ILE A 161 4.30 8.84 5.98
C ILE A 161 3.40 10.03 5.68
N THR A 162 2.74 10.55 6.71
CA THR A 162 1.83 11.68 6.56
C THR A 162 2.55 13.03 6.57
N LYS A 163 1.93 14.03 5.96
CA LYS A 163 2.44 15.40 5.96
C LYS A 163 2.57 15.92 7.39
N LYS A 164 3.67 16.62 7.64
CA LYS A 164 3.92 17.31 8.91
C LYS A 164 3.80 18.80 8.72
N GLY A 165 3.24 19.49 9.70
CA GLY A 165 3.18 20.94 9.71
C GLY A 165 4.59 21.53 9.77
N THR A 166 4.99 22.25 8.74
CA THR A 166 6.25 22.98 8.66
C THR A 166 6.03 24.36 8.10
N GLY A 167 6.84 25.33 8.54
CA GLY A 167 6.73 26.72 8.07
C GLY A 167 5.49 27.46 8.60
N VAL A 168 5.14 28.55 7.95
CA VAL A 168 3.98 29.39 8.33
C VAL A 168 2.68 28.60 8.12
N LEU A 169 1.71 28.84 9.00
CA LEU A 169 0.38 28.25 8.90
C LEU A 169 -0.23 28.60 7.53
N SER A 170 -0.62 27.57 6.79
CA SER A 170 -1.18 27.67 5.46
C SER A 170 -2.37 26.75 5.29
N ALA A 171 -3.35 27.17 4.51
CA ALA A 171 -4.48 26.35 4.14
C ALA A 171 -4.39 25.92 2.67
N ASN A 172 -5.01 24.81 2.33
CA ASN A 172 -5.17 24.38 0.95
C ASN A 172 -6.57 23.81 0.71
N VAL A 173 -7.07 24.06 -0.48
CA VAL A 173 -8.33 23.54 -0.99
C VAL A 173 -8.06 22.73 -2.24
N LEU A 174 -8.62 21.54 -2.34
CA LEU A 174 -8.64 20.77 -3.57
C LEU A 174 -10.09 20.35 -3.85
N ALA A 175 -10.51 20.50 -5.10
CA ALA A 175 -11.77 19.96 -5.59
C ALA A 175 -11.58 19.27 -6.93
N THR A 176 -12.23 18.11 -7.11
CA THR A 176 -12.25 17.38 -8.37
C THR A 176 -13.65 16.94 -8.75
N ALA A 177 -13.88 16.83 -10.05
CA ALA A 177 -15.06 16.21 -10.64
C ALA A 177 -14.62 15.26 -11.76
N GLY A 178 -15.30 14.15 -11.94
CA GLY A 178 -14.91 13.15 -12.93
C GLY A 178 -16.01 12.21 -13.37
N SER A 179 -15.62 11.22 -14.15
CA SER A 179 -16.50 10.17 -14.66
C SER A 179 -17.20 9.43 -13.51
N TYR A 180 -18.32 8.82 -13.80
CA TYR A 180 -19.16 8.09 -12.84
C TYR A 180 -19.75 8.98 -11.73
N ASP A 181 -20.01 10.26 -12.03
CA ASP A 181 -20.49 11.25 -11.07
C ASP A 181 -19.60 11.30 -9.80
N THR A 182 -18.27 11.28 -10.02
CA THR A 182 -17.31 11.28 -8.92
C THR A 182 -16.93 12.72 -8.56
N TYR A 183 -17.04 13.06 -7.29
CA TYR A 183 -16.65 14.37 -6.73
C TYR A 183 -15.79 14.17 -5.50
N LYS A 184 -14.74 14.98 -5.35
CA LYS A 184 -13.89 14.96 -4.16
C LYS A 184 -13.57 16.39 -3.74
N GLN A 185 -13.65 16.67 -2.44
CA GLN A 185 -13.26 17.94 -1.81
C GLN A 185 -12.28 17.65 -0.68
N VAL A 186 -11.24 18.45 -0.59
CA VAL A 186 -10.23 18.41 0.48
C VAL A 186 -10.01 19.81 1.02
N LEU A 187 -10.10 19.95 2.33
CA LEU A 187 -9.68 21.12 3.08
C LEU A 187 -8.48 20.73 3.94
N GLY A 188 -7.36 21.40 3.74
CA GLY A 188 -6.14 21.15 4.51
C GLY A 188 -5.67 22.42 5.23
N LEU A 189 -5.18 22.24 6.45
CA LEU A 189 -4.48 23.25 7.23
C LEU A 189 -3.17 22.64 7.71
N THR A 190 -2.04 23.30 7.45
CA THR A 190 -0.73 22.78 7.84
C THR A 190 0.22 23.92 8.18
N GLY A 191 1.06 23.74 9.17
CA GLY A 191 2.07 24.72 9.55
C GLY A 191 2.59 24.55 10.95
N GLN A 192 3.35 25.54 11.40
CA GLN A 192 3.94 25.59 12.74
C GLN A 192 3.61 26.92 13.40
N ILE A 193 3.18 26.86 14.65
CA ILE A 193 2.93 28.00 15.54
C ILE A 193 3.87 27.84 16.72
N GLN A 194 4.90 28.69 16.81
CA GLN A 194 5.98 28.54 17.81
C GLN A 194 6.59 27.13 17.77
N ASN A 195 6.43 26.36 18.84
CA ASN A 195 6.96 25.00 19.01
C ASN A 195 5.93 23.91 18.68
N THR A 196 4.75 24.29 18.20
CA THR A 196 3.66 23.36 17.88
C THR A 196 3.48 23.25 16.38
N THR A 197 3.57 22.04 15.84
CA THR A 197 3.23 21.72 14.45
C THR A 197 1.81 21.18 14.40
N VAL A 198 1.05 21.58 13.38
CA VAL A 198 -0.33 21.14 13.16
C VAL A 198 -0.52 20.77 11.70
N THR A 199 -1.17 19.64 11.47
CA THR A 199 -1.72 19.26 10.17
C THR A 199 -3.13 18.76 10.38
N LEU A 200 -4.11 19.41 9.76
CA LEU A 200 -5.52 19.01 9.75
C LEU A 200 -5.95 18.84 8.29
N ASN A 201 -6.59 17.74 7.97
CA ASN A 201 -7.24 17.53 6.67
C ASN A 201 -8.66 17.01 6.89
N ALA A 202 -9.61 17.58 6.16
CA ALA A 202 -10.97 17.10 6.05
C ALA A 202 -11.27 16.77 4.58
N ILE A 203 -11.81 15.60 4.32
CA ILE A 203 -11.97 15.05 2.97
C ILE A 203 -13.39 14.51 2.85
N ASN A 204 -14.04 14.86 1.74
CA ASN A 204 -15.30 14.27 1.29
C ASN A 204 -15.09 13.74 -0.13
N SER A 205 -15.56 12.53 -0.41
CA SER A 205 -15.52 11.92 -1.73
C SER A 205 -16.81 11.13 -1.98
N ASP A 206 -17.42 11.39 -3.11
CA ASP A 206 -18.69 10.80 -3.53
C ASP A 206 -18.56 10.26 -4.95
N SER A 207 -19.20 9.14 -5.25
CA SER A 207 -19.31 8.60 -6.61
C SER A 207 -20.61 7.80 -6.72
N LYS A 208 -21.38 8.00 -7.80
CA LYS A 208 -22.49 7.10 -8.13
C LYS A 208 -22.03 5.78 -8.73
N ASN A 209 -20.81 5.77 -9.24
CA ASN A 209 -20.11 4.62 -9.78
C ASN A 209 -20.94 3.78 -10.80
N PHE A 210 -20.71 2.48 -10.86
CA PHE A 210 -21.37 1.46 -11.70
C PHE A 210 -21.52 0.19 -10.86
N SER A 211 -22.31 -0.80 -11.29
CA SER A 211 -22.41 -2.09 -10.61
C SER A 211 -21.06 -2.77 -10.52
N SER A 212 -20.68 -3.25 -9.35
CA SER A 212 -19.45 -4.02 -9.14
C SER A 212 -19.50 -5.36 -9.87
N ALA A 213 -20.65 -6.07 -9.79
CA ALA A 213 -20.83 -7.33 -10.49
C ALA A 213 -20.97 -7.13 -12.00
N ALA A 214 -20.38 -8.03 -12.76
CA ALA A 214 -20.56 -8.09 -14.20
C ALA A 214 -21.89 -8.79 -14.53
N PRO A 215 -22.76 -8.20 -15.37
CA PRO A 215 -23.99 -8.86 -15.76
C PRO A 215 -23.70 -10.18 -16.47
N ALA A 216 -24.42 -11.24 -16.11
CA ALA A 216 -24.37 -12.48 -16.86
C ALA A 216 -24.97 -12.25 -18.26
N GLN A 217 -24.58 -13.07 -19.24
CA GLN A 217 -25.04 -12.94 -20.63
C GLN A 217 -26.58 -12.88 -20.70
N GLY A 218 -27.12 -11.81 -21.29
CA GLY A 218 -28.56 -11.58 -21.44
C GLY A 218 -29.23 -10.81 -20.29
N VAL A 219 -28.49 -10.41 -19.26
CA VAL A 219 -28.95 -9.53 -18.17
C VAL A 219 -28.41 -8.13 -18.40
N THR A 220 -29.26 -7.10 -18.35
CA THR A 220 -28.85 -5.73 -18.73
C THR A 220 -29.06 -4.67 -17.65
N ASN A 221 -29.69 -4.99 -16.53
CA ASN A 221 -30.17 -3.99 -15.57
C ASN A 221 -29.64 -4.25 -14.15
N PHE A 222 -28.32 -4.26 -14.00
CA PHE A 222 -27.71 -4.16 -12.67
C PHE A 222 -27.73 -2.71 -12.22
N ASP A 223 -27.97 -2.46 -10.93
CA ASP A 223 -27.98 -1.12 -10.37
C ASP A 223 -26.55 -0.55 -10.24
N LYS A 224 -26.42 0.62 -9.68
CA LYS A 224 -25.13 1.28 -9.49
C LYS A 224 -24.72 1.18 -8.03
N ASP A 225 -23.52 0.70 -7.80
CA ASP A 225 -22.93 0.64 -6.46
C ASP A 225 -22.25 1.96 -6.10
N GLY A 226 -22.98 2.83 -5.46
CA GLY A 226 -22.49 4.12 -5.01
C GLY A 226 -21.42 4.00 -3.94
N PHE A 227 -20.60 5.04 -3.82
CA PHE A 227 -19.57 5.14 -2.80
C PHE A 227 -19.52 6.54 -2.20
N HIS A 228 -19.46 6.61 -0.87
CA HIS A 228 -19.36 7.85 -0.12
C HIS A 228 -18.31 7.71 0.99
N GLN A 229 -17.33 8.63 1.04
CA GLN A 229 -16.27 8.64 2.04
C GLN A 229 -16.13 9.99 2.70
N LYS A 230 -16.06 10.00 4.03
CA LYS A 230 -15.66 11.16 4.84
C LYS A 230 -14.44 10.78 5.69
N SER A 231 -13.42 11.64 5.66
CA SER A 231 -12.19 11.40 6.42
C SER A 231 -11.70 12.68 7.07
N VAL A 232 -11.20 12.54 8.30
CA VAL A 232 -10.51 13.61 9.01
C VAL A 232 -9.19 13.05 9.52
N LEU A 233 -8.10 13.79 9.27
CA LEU A 233 -6.78 13.52 9.84
C LEU A 233 -6.31 14.74 10.61
N LEU A 234 -5.90 14.54 11.86
CA LEU A 234 -5.25 15.55 12.70
C LEU A 234 -3.90 15.00 13.18
N ASN A 235 -2.82 15.72 12.90
CA ASN A 235 -1.52 15.48 13.49
C ASN A 235 -1.08 16.73 14.24
N ILE A 236 -0.67 16.57 15.49
CA ILE A 236 -0.11 17.61 16.33
C ILE A 236 1.25 17.15 16.82
N GLY A 237 2.26 18.02 16.71
CA GLY A 237 3.57 17.82 17.30
C GLY A 237 3.93 18.99 18.19
N GLN A 238 4.45 18.73 19.39
CA GLN A 238 4.90 19.74 20.34
C GLN A 238 6.37 19.51 20.69
N GLN A 239 7.23 20.45 20.36
CA GLN A 239 8.58 20.49 20.90
C GLN A 239 8.51 21.05 22.34
N VAL A 240 8.67 20.17 23.33
CA VAL A 240 8.58 20.54 24.76
C VAL A 240 9.86 21.26 25.20
N ASN A 241 11.01 20.71 24.79
CA ASN A 241 12.33 21.31 25.00
C ASN A 241 13.30 20.80 23.92
N THR A 242 14.58 21.17 23.97
CA THR A 242 15.59 20.79 22.96
C THR A 242 15.79 19.29 22.81
N ARG A 243 15.42 18.47 23.80
CA ARG A 243 15.61 17.01 23.79
C ARG A 243 14.32 16.22 23.70
N PHE A 244 13.17 16.81 24.01
CA PHE A 244 11.92 16.08 24.11
C PHE A 244 10.82 16.70 23.26
N SER A 245 10.20 15.88 22.43
CA SER A 245 9.00 16.21 21.66
C SER A 245 7.89 15.17 21.86
N ILE A 246 6.65 15.63 21.81
CA ILE A 246 5.44 14.81 21.88
C ILE A 246 4.70 14.95 20.56
N LYS A 247 4.05 13.90 20.12
CA LYS A 247 3.18 13.88 18.94
C LYS A 247 1.86 13.19 19.27
N GLY A 248 0.78 13.70 18.71
CA GLY A 248 -0.53 13.07 18.71
C GLY A 248 -1.05 12.95 17.28
N ASN A 249 -1.73 11.88 16.99
CA ASN A 249 -2.44 11.68 15.71
C ASN A 249 -3.85 11.16 15.97
N LEU A 250 -4.78 11.64 15.16
CA LEU A 250 -6.15 11.15 15.10
C LEU A 250 -6.55 11.03 13.64
N GLN A 251 -6.99 9.86 13.23
CA GLN A 251 -7.60 9.64 11.93
C GLN A 251 -8.97 9.01 12.12
N ALA A 252 -9.99 9.64 11.57
CA ALA A 252 -11.36 9.12 11.55
C ALA A 252 -11.83 9.00 10.10
N ASN A 253 -12.34 7.83 9.73
CA ASN A 253 -12.88 7.56 8.40
C ASN A 253 -14.28 6.96 8.53
N ASN A 254 -15.18 7.35 7.64
CA ASN A 254 -16.46 6.70 7.43
C ASN A 254 -16.66 6.49 5.93
N ASN A 255 -16.88 5.25 5.53
CA ASN A 255 -17.13 4.84 4.15
C ASN A 255 -18.49 4.14 4.09
N LEU A 256 -19.38 4.62 3.25
CA LEU A 256 -20.64 3.98 2.92
C LEU A 256 -20.59 3.57 1.45
N ALA A 257 -21.03 2.36 1.15
CA ALA A 257 -21.10 1.86 -0.21
C ALA A 257 -22.24 0.88 -0.41
N ASP A 258 -22.70 0.78 -1.65
CA ASP A 258 -23.56 -0.28 -2.11
C ASP A 258 -22.71 -1.44 -2.60
N LEU A 259 -23.18 -2.67 -2.43
CA LEU A 259 -22.46 -3.90 -2.76
C LEU A 259 -23.36 -4.85 -3.56
N ASP A 260 -22.74 -5.70 -4.34
CA ASP A 260 -23.38 -6.81 -5.02
C ASP A 260 -23.29 -8.13 -4.23
N ALA A 261 -24.17 -9.09 -4.57
CA ALA A 261 -24.20 -10.40 -3.92
C ALA A 261 -22.99 -11.28 -4.22
N GLY A 262 -22.21 -10.93 -5.24
CA GLY A 262 -20.99 -11.64 -5.64
C GLY A 262 -20.75 -11.64 -7.14
N ALA A 263 -19.88 -12.52 -7.59
CA ALA A 263 -19.54 -12.64 -9.02
C ALA A 263 -20.80 -12.92 -9.87
N PHE A 264 -21.06 -12.08 -10.89
CA PHE A 264 -22.21 -12.17 -11.79
C PHE A 264 -23.58 -12.08 -11.11
N SER A 265 -23.66 -11.56 -9.87
CA SER A 265 -24.88 -11.53 -9.09
C SER A 265 -25.07 -10.17 -8.43
N ASP A 266 -26.08 -9.46 -8.91
CA ASP A 266 -26.56 -8.19 -8.41
C ASP A 266 -27.29 -8.33 -7.08
N ALA A 267 -27.28 -7.30 -6.24
CA ALA A 267 -28.03 -7.26 -4.97
C ALA A 267 -28.54 -5.85 -4.70
N LEU A 268 -29.83 -5.66 -4.93
CA LEU A 268 -30.54 -4.47 -4.48
C LEU A 268 -30.52 -4.35 -2.95
N GLU A 269 -30.30 -3.16 -2.40
CA GLU A 269 -30.34 -2.89 -0.95
C GLU A 269 -29.28 -3.64 -0.11
N TYR A 270 -28.14 -4.01 -0.72
CA TYR A 270 -26.99 -4.50 0.01
C TYR A 270 -25.99 -3.37 0.28
N THR A 271 -25.91 -2.90 1.50
CA THR A 271 -25.07 -1.76 1.88
C THR A 271 -23.96 -2.15 2.84
N TYR A 272 -22.85 -1.46 2.75
CA TYR A 272 -21.68 -1.60 3.59
C TYR A 272 -21.31 -0.26 4.22
N ASN A 273 -21.19 -0.21 5.53
CA ASN A 273 -20.69 0.95 6.26
C ASN A 273 -19.46 0.55 7.08
N LYS A 274 -18.32 1.14 6.74
CA LYS A 274 -17.08 1.00 7.50
C LYS A 274 -16.75 2.31 8.19
N SER A 275 -16.68 2.29 9.50
CA SER A 275 -16.13 3.39 10.29
C SER A 275 -14.84 2.95 10.98
N SER A 276 -13.83 3.81 10.97
CA SER A 276 -12.56 3.54 11.64
C SER A 276 -12.04 4.78 12.37
N ILE A 277 -11.47 4.57 13.55
CA ILE A 277 -10.78 5.58 14.34
C ILE A 277 -9.43 5.02 14.74
N LEU A 278 -8.37 5.67 14.27
CA LEU A 278 -7.00 5.46 14.72
C LEU A 278 -6.58 6.68 15.54
N ALA A 279 -6.28 6.47 16.81
CA ALA A 279 -5.73 7.50 17.70
C ALA A 279 -4.37 7.04 18.22
N GLY A 280 -3.42 7.96 18.30
CA GLY A 280 -2.08 7.66 18.81
C GLY A 280 -1.47 8.85 19.55
N ILE A 281 -0.66 8.52 20.53
CA ILE A 281 0.21 9.45 21.22
C ILE A 281 1.62 8.86 21.28
N GLY A 282 2.62 9.67 21.02
CA GLY A 282 4.00 9.23 21.05
C GLY A 282 4.93 10.36 21.45
N GLY A 283 6.20 10.02 21.63
CA GLY A 283 7.23 11.01 21.91
C GLY A 283 8.60 10.55 21.45
N ILE A 284 9.48 11.52 21.32
CA ILE A 284 10.87 11.32 20.95
C ILE A 284 11.74 12.01 21.99
N LEU A 285 12.60 11.23 22.64
CA LEU A 285 13.65 11.73 23.51
C LEU A 285 15.00 11.65 22.78
N ALA A 286 15.57 12.80 22.49
CA ALA A 286 16.91 12.89 21.92
C ALA A 286 17.96 12.57 23.00
N LEU A 287 18.78 11.57 22.74
CA LEU A 287 19.94 11.18 23.53
C LEU A 287 21.21 11.79 22.93
N ASN A 288 22.31 11.79 23.65
CA ASN A 288 23.58 12.33 23.14
C ASN A 288 24.06 11.63 21.84
N LYS A 289 23.74 10.34 21.67
CA LYS A 289 24.14 9.54 20.50
C LYS A 289 22.97 8.75 19.93
N GLY A 290 21.75 9.30 19.96
CA GLY A 290 20.62 8.54 19.44
C GLY A 290 19.26 9.11 19.84
N THR A 291 18.22 8.28 19.74
CA THR A 291 16.85 8.64 20.08
C THR A 291 16.14 7.47 20.76
N LEU A 292 15.33 7.78 21.74
CA LEU A 292 14.33 6.86 22.30
C LEU A 292 12.95 7.35 21.84
N ASN A 293 12.23 6.49 21.15
CA ASN A 293 10.88 6.77 20.67
C ASN A 293 9.90 5.88 21.41
N PHE A 294 8.76 6.41 21.82
CA PHE A 294 7.65 5.63 22.33
C PHE A 294 6.37 6.00 21.59
N ASN A 295 5.47 5.04 21.44
CA ASN A 295 4.19 5.20 20.79
C ASN A 295 3.15 4.29 21.43
N LEU A 296 1.97 4.86 21.74
CA LEU A 296 0.77 4.14 22.11
C LEU A 296 -0.29 4.48 21.08
N SER A 297 -0.94 3.47 20.51
CA SER A 297 -2.01 3.67 19.54
C SER A 297 -3.17 2.71 19.79
N GLN A 298 -4.36 3.20 19.43
CA GLN A 298 -5.61 2.45 19.43
C GLN A 298 -6.24 2.56 18.05
N ASN A 299 -6.50 1.43 17.40
CA ASN A 299 -7.26 1.35 16.16
C ASN A 299 -8.58 0.62 16.44
N ASN A 300 -9.69 1.27 16.16
CA ASN A 300 -11.03 0.69 16.23
C ASN A 300 -11.65 0.73 14.84
N VAL A 301 -12.09 -0.39 14.33
CA VAL A 301 -12.77 -0.53 13.04
C VAL A 301 -14.12 -1.20 13.27
N LYS A 302 -15.16 -0.63 12.69
CA LYS A 302 -16.53 -1.18 12.70
C LYS A 302 -16.98 -1.36 11.26
N ASN A 303 -17.31 -2.59 10.90
CA ASN A 303 -17.85 -2.98 9.61
C ASN A 303 -19.31 -3.40 9.81
N ARG A 304 -20.24 -2.72 9.15
CA ARG A 304 -21.65 -3.06 9.16
C ARG A 304 -22.12 -3.37 7.75
N TYR A 305 -22.57 -4.57 7.55
CA TYR A 305 -23.21 -5.04 6.31
C TYR A 305 -24.71 -5.13 6.56
N ASN A 306 -25.51 -4.59 5.65
CA ASN A 306 -26.97 -4.70 5.69
C ASN A 306 -27.44 -5.21 4.33
N ASN A 307 -27.88 -6.46 4.30
CA ASN A 307 -28.41 -7.10 3.11
C ASN A 307 -29.92 -7.31 3.33
N GLN A 308 -30.74 -6.45 2.71
CA GLN A 308 -32.21 -6.51 2.79
C GLN A 308 -32.74 -6.64 4.23
N GLY A 309 -32.18 -5.85 5.15
CA GLY A 309 -32.56 -5.87 6.57
C GLY A 309 -31.79 -6.90 7.42
N SER A 310 -31.08 -7.85 6.84
CA SER A 310 -30.19 -8.75 7.55
C SER A 310 -28.88 -8.03 7.86
N VAL A 311 -28.59 -7.77 9.13
CA VAL A 311 -27.46 -6.93 9.55
C VAL A 311 -26.36 -7.77 10.18
N THR A 312 -25.17 -7.70 9.60
CA THR A 312 -23.91 -8.21 10.18
C THR A 312 -23.09 -7.04 10.69
N ASN A 313 -22.59 -7.13 11.92
CA ASN A 313 -21.72 -6.14 12.54
C ASN A 313 -20.41 -6.81 12.98
N ASN A 314 -19.27 -6.33 12.49
CA ASN A 314 -17.95 -6.79 12.87
C ASN A 314 -17.17 -5.62 13.46
N THR A 315 -16.65 -5.76 14.66
CA THR A 315 -15.80 -4.77 15.32
C THR A 315 -14.41 -5.35 15.56
N GLY A 316 -13.39 -4.67 15.08
CA GLY A 316 -11.99 -5.00 15.35
C GLY A 316 -11.33 -3.91 16.18
N ASN A 317 -10.59 -4.30 17.21
CA ASN A 317 -9.81 -3.40 18.04
C ASN A 317 -8.35 -3.83 18.07
N ILE A 318 -7.43 -2.88 17.94
CA ILE A 318 -6.00 -3.11 18.09
C ILE A 318 -5.42 -2.05 19.01
N THR A 319 -4.88 -2.48 20.15
CA THR A 319 -4.03 -1.64 21.01
C THR A 319 -2.59 -1.99 20.76
N HIS A 320 -1.76 -1.01 20.47
CA HIS A 320 -0.33 -1.21 20.19
C HIS A 320 0.51 -0.23 21.00
N LEU A 321 1.40 -0.76 21.82
CA LEU A 321 2.43 -0.04 22.57
C LEU A 321 3.79 -0.44 22.03
N GLU A 322 4.64 0.53 21.73
CA GLU A 322 5.99 0.26 21.21
C GLU A 322 6.99 1.29 21.75
N THR A 323 8.18 0.82 22.09
CA THR A 323 9.32 1.66 22.43
C THR A 323 10.53 1.23 21.61
N ASN A 324 11.19 2.19 20.95
CA ASN A 324 12.32 1.95 20.06
C ASN A 324 13.50 2.83 20.46
N LEU A 325 14.65 2.21 20.69
CA LEU A 325 15.94 2.85 20.89
C LEU A 325 16.75 2.78 19.60
N ASN A 326 17.20 3.92 19.11
CA ASN A 326 18.24 4.02 18.09
C ASN A 326 19.48 4.66 18.73
N TYR A 327 20.62 3.99 18.67
CA TYR A 327 21.84 4.44 19.33
C TYR A 327 23.07 4.27 18.45
N ASN A 328 23.82 5.35 18.27
CA ASN A 328 25.04 5.38 17.49
C ASN A 328 26.24 5.15 18.40
N PHE A 329 26.75 3.93 18.49
CA PHE A 329 27.94 3.63 19.29
C PHE A 329 29.18 4.34 18.72
N SER A 330 29.31 4.31 17.40
CA SER A 330 30.42 4.95 16.67
C SER A 330 29.96 5.33 15.26
N LYS A 331 30.86 5.89 14.45
CA LYS A 331 30.62 6.11 13.02
C LYS A 331 30.41 4.80 12.22
N SER A 332 30.84 3.67 12.77
CA SER A 332 30.82 2.36 12.13
C SER A 332 29.74 1.42 12.68
N ILE A 333 29.15 1.70 13.83
CA ILE A 333 28.22 0.79 14.51
C ILE A 333 27.03 1.55 15.05
N ASP A 334 25.85 1.19 14.58
CA ASP A 334 24.56 1.65 15.07
C ASP A 334 23.74 0.48 15.61
N LEU A 335 22.94 0.74 16.62
CA LEU A 335 21.94 -0.17 17.18
C LEU A 335 20.53 0.37 16.93
N ALA A 336 19.63 -0.47 16.47
CA ALA A 336 18.20 -0.30 16.61
C ALA A 336 17.65 -1.44 17.47
N GLY A 337 16.88 -1.13 18.51
CA GLY A 337 16.27 -2.16 19.36
C GLY A 337 14.98 -1.65 19.96
N GLY A 338 14.11 -2.56 20.37
CA GLY A 338 12.85 -2.14 20.95
C GLY A 338 12.04 -3.27 21.53
N VAL A 339 10.98 -2.87 22.24
CA VAL A 339 9.95 -3.75 22.80
C VAL A 339 8.58 -3.29 22.32
N SER A 340 7.68 -4.24 22.11
CA SER A 340 6.31 -3.94 21.72
C SER A 340 5.32 -4.89 22.37
N TYR A 341 4.12 -4.38 22.61
CA TYR A 341 2.95 -5.12 23.04
C TYR A 341 1.79 -4.79 22.10
N LYS A 342 1.13 -5.80 21.56
CA LYS A 342 -0.03 -5.67 20.68
C LYS A 342 -1.14 -6.56 21.21
N LYS A 343 -2.32 -5.98 21.43
CA LYS A 343 -3.56 -6.72 21.73
C LYS A 343 -4.52 -6.54 20.56
N LEU A 344 -5.04 -7.65 20.04
CA LEU A 344 -6.08 -7.68 19.03
C LEU A 344 -7.34 -8.24 19.66
N SER A 345 -8.51 -7.68 19.34
CA SER A 345 -9.81 -8.27 19.70
C SER A 345 -10.82 -8.06 18.59
N THR A 346 -11.77 -8.98 18.47
CA THR A 346 -12.89 -8.90 17.54
C THR A 346 -14.20 -9.27 18.23
N GLU A 347 -15.26 -8.57 17.82
CA GLU A 347 -16.64 -8.88 18.15
C GLU A 347 -17.41 -8.93 16.83
N GLN A 348 -18.07 -10.05 16.55
CA GLN A 348 -18.81 -10.22 15.31
C GLN A 348 -20.22 -10.76 15.59
N TYR A 349 -21.20 -10.11 15.01
CA TYR A 349 -22.60 -10.48 15.11
C TYR A 349 -23.14 -10.73 13.71
N ASN A 350 -23.58 -11.94 13.47
CA ASN A 350 -24.21 -12.36 12.22
C ASN A 350 -25.58 -13.00 12.58
N PRO A 351 -26.68 -12.62 11.91
CA PRO A 351 -28.00 -13.19 12.18
C PRO A 351 -28.10 -14.71 12.01
N TYR A 352 -27.16 -15.29 11.26
CA TYR A 352 -27.17 -16.71 10.88
C TYR A 352 -26.16 -17.57 11.66
N SER A 353 -25.40 -16.99 12.58
CA SER A 353 -24.37 -17.69 13.34
C SER A 353 -24.33 -17.22 14.80
N SER A 354 -23.58 -17.95 15.63
CA SER A 354 -23.28 -17.53 16.99
C SER A 354 -22.41 -16.27 16.98
N ALA A 355 -22.59 -15.38 17.95
CA ALA A 355 -21.74 -14.23 18.12
C ALA A 355 -20.29 -14.68 18.40
N LEU A 356 -19.32 -14.07 17.70
CA LEU A 356 -17.91 -14.33 17.88
C LEU A 356 -17.29 -13.25 18.79
N PHE A 357 -16.62 -13.69 19.86
CA PHE A 357 -15.79 -12.87 20.73
C PHE A 357 -14.43 -13.54 20.86
N ALA A 358 -13.38 -12.87 20.41
CA ALA A 358 -12.03 -13.41 20.49
C ALA A 358 -11.00 -12.31 20.68
N ASP A 359 -9.93 -12.63 21.39
CA ASP A 359 -8.77 -11.77 21.52
C ASP A 359 -7.47 -12.56 21.61
N ASN A 360 -6.37 -11.91 21.27
CA ASN A 360 -5.02 -12.41 21.50
C ASN A 360 -4.04 -11.28 21.78
N THR A 361 -2.87 -11.64 22.27
CA THR A 361 -1.78 -10.70 22.56
C THR A 361 -0.45 -11.19 22.01
N ILE A 362 0.39 -10.23 21.61
CA ILE A 362 1.75 -10.49 21.15
C ILE A 362 2.69 -9.52 21.88
N SER A 363 3.59 -10.05 22.68
CA SER A 363 4.70 -9.30 23.29
C SER A 363 5.98 -9.59 22.54
N SER A 364 6.81 -8.59 22.28
CA SER A 364 8.00 -8.80 21.47
C SER A 364 9.18 -7.93 21.92
N ALA A 365 10.38 -8.46 21.68
CA ALA A 365 11.62 -7.70 21.80
C ALA A 365 12.48 -7.95 20.56
N PHE A 366 13.11 -6.88 20.02
CA PHE A 366 13.98 -7.00 18.86
C PHE A 366 15.24 -6.17 19.02
N THR A 367 16.27 -6.57 18.27
CA THR A 367 17.50 -5.80 18.11
C THR A 367 18.07 -6.00 16.71
N SER A 368 18.64 -4.95 16.13
CA SER A 368 19.42 -4.97 14.89
C SER A 368 20.70 -4.15 15.08
N LEU A 369 21.83 -4.74 14.75
CA LEU A 369 23.13 -4.10 14.69
C LEU A 369 23.47 -3.79 13.23
N PHE A 370 23.83 -2.55 12.97
CA PHE A 370 24.26 -2.08 11.67
C PHE A 370 25.74 -1.75 11.71
N PHE A 371 26.51 -2.40 10.86
CA PHE A 371 27.94 -2.19 10.69
C PHE A 371 28.21 -1.49 9.37
N ARG A 372 29.17 -0.57 9.36
CA ARG A 372 29.68 0.04 8.15
C ARG A 372 31.18 0.32 8.27
N THR A 373 31.88 0.07 7.17
CA THR A 373 33.30 0.35 7.05
C THR A 373 33.55 1.54 6.12
N GLN A 374 34.72 2.12 6.21
CA GLN A 374 35.16 3.17 5.26
C GLN A 374 35.36 2.63 3.84
N THR A 375 35.59 1.33 3.71
CA THR A 375 35.80 0.66 2.41
C THR A 375 34.49 0.39 1.66
N GLY A 376 33.31 0.67 2.28
CA GLY A 376 31.99 0.48 1.67
C GLY A 376 31.30 -0.82 2.06
N PHE A 377 31.92 -1.72 2.82
CA PHE A 377 31.22 -2.88 3.37
C PHE A 377 30.25 -2.45 4.46
N GLN A 378 29.05 -3.01 4.41
CA GLN A 378 27.97 -2.76 5.36
C GLN A 378 27.27 -4.08 5.68
N ALA A 379 26.71 -4.20 6.88
CA ALA A 379 25.92 -5.37 7.27
C ALA A 379 24.85 -5.00 8.31
N GLU A 380 23.70 -5.61 8.23
CA GLU A 380 22.69 -5.67 9.29
C GLU A 380 22.61 -7.09 9.83
N LEU A 381 22.66 -7.23 11.15
CA LEU A 381 22.40 -8.46 11.87
C LEU A 381 21.28 -8.19 12.88
N GLY A 382 20.14 -8.82 12.69
CA GLY A 382 18.97 -8.59 13.51
C GLY A 382 18.31 -9.87 14.02
N GLY A 383 17.69 -9.78 15.18
CA GLY A 383 16.89 -10.81 15.79
C GLY A 383 15.67 -10.25 16.52
N ARG A 384 14.57 -11.00 16.51
CA ARG A 384 13.35 -10.68 17.23
C ARG A 384 12.77 -11.93 17.87
N ILE A 385 12.34 -11.79 19.11
CA ILE A 385 11.55 -12.78 19.83
C ILE A 385 10.13 -12.23 19.96
N ASN A 386 9.15 -13.04 19.56
CA ASN A 386 7.74 -12.76 19.72
C ASN A 386 7.16 -13.82 20.65
N ASN A 387 6.34 -13.43 21.62
CA ASN A 387 5.58 -14.33 22.47
C ASN A 387 4.09 -14.06 22.26
N HIS A 388 3.39 -15.02 21.65
CA HIS A 388 1.96 -14.96 21.36
C HIS A 388 1.18 -15.72 22.42
N SER A 389 -0.01 -15.21 22.81
CA SER A 389 -0.85 -15.85 23.86
C SER A 389 -1.17 -17.32 23.57
N ASP A 390 -1.41 -17.69 22.31
CA ASP A 390 -1.87 -19.02 21.91
C ASP A 390 -0.76 -19.90 21.31
N TYR A 391 0.25 -19.28 20.68
CA TYR A 391 1.30 -20.00 19.93
C TYR A 391 2.69 -19.95 20.61
N GLY A 392 2.80 -19.32 21.79
CA GLY A 392 4.06 -19.23 22.52
C GLY A 392 5.12 -18.42 21.77
N THR A 393 6.37 -18.87 21.86
CA THR A 393 7.53 -18.09 21.43
C THR A 393 7.97 -18.46 20.01
N ASN A 394 8.15 -17.43 19.18
CA ASN A 394 8.74 -17.52 17.84
C ASN A 394 9.94 -16.58 17.72
N PHE A 395 10.98 -17.01 17.01
CA PHE A 395 12.18 -16.22 16.73
C PHE A 395 12.31 -15.94 15.24
N THR A 396 12.56 -14.66 14.91
CA THR A 396 12.87 -14.25 13.52
C THR A 396 14.23 -13.54 13.47
N TYR A 397 14.91 -13.66 12.32
CA TYR A 397 16.24 -13.10 12.10
C TYR A 397 16.36 -12.41 10.74
N THR A 398 17.34 -11.52 10.63
CA THR A 398 17.82 -10.95 9.36
C THR A 398 19.34 -10.89 9.36
N ILE A 399 19.94 -11.27 8.22
CA ILE A 399 21.38 -11.18 7.93
C ILE A 399 21.48 -10.52 6.57
N ASN A 400 22.01 -9.30 6.54
CA ASN A 400 21.94 -8.47 5.35
C ASN A 400 23.29 -7.77 5.08
N PRO A 401 24.28 -8.47 4.51
CA PRO A 401 25.51 -7.85 4.04
C PRO A 401 25.27 -7.09 2.74
N SER A 402 25.96 -5.96 2.59
CA SER A 402 26.02 -5.19 1.35
C SER A 402 27.38 -4.54 1.17
N TYR A 403 27.68 -4.19 -0.07
CA TYR A 403 28.90 -3.51 -0.42
C TYR A 403 28.60 -2.34 -1.35
N LEU A 404 28.96 -1.13 -0.94
CA LEU A 404 28.87 0.09 -1.72
C LEU A 404 30.26 0.48 -2.19
N PHE A 405 30.52 0.46 -3.50
CA PHE A 405 31.78 0.91 -4.06
C PHE A 405 31.58 2.13 -4.95
N ALA A 406 32.60 2.98 -5.00
CA ALA A 406 32.60 4.25 -5.70
C ALA A 406 31.38 5.15 -5.36
N GLU A 407 30.74 4.95 -4.19
CA GLU A 407 29.52 5.65 -3.73
C GLU A 407 28.32 5.58 -4.71
N ARG A 408 28.39 4.68 -5.70
CA ARG A 408 27.43 4.61 -6.82
C ARG A 408 26.87 3.22 -7.07
N TYR A 409 27.64 2.18 -6.74
CA TYR A 409 27.29 0.82 -7.10
C TYR A 409 27.13 0.00 -5.83
N LYS A 410 25.95 -0.52 -5.60
CA LYS A 410 25.64 -1.31 -4.41
C LYS A 410 25.28 -2.73 -4.80
N LEU A 411 25.95 -3.70 -4.19
CA LEU A 411 25.58 -5.10 -4.19
C LEU A 411 25.05 -5.44 -2.80
N PHE A 412 23.99 -6.24 -2.72
CA PHE A 412 23.47 -6.70 -1.44
C PHE A 412 22.95 -8.15 -1.50
N VAL A 413 22.97 -8.78 -0.34
CA VAL A 413 22.30 -10.06 -0.06
C VAL A 413 21.46 -9.88 1.19
N ASN A 414 20.26 -10.43 1.22
CA ASN A 414 19.39 -10.45 2.39
C ASN A 414 18.90 -11.88 2.64
N LEU A 415 19.18 -12.39 3.82
CA LEU A 415 18.63 -13.64 4.36
C LEU A 415 17.75 -13.26 5.54
N SER A 416 16.49 -13.64 5.49
CA SER A 416 15.55 -13.30 6.56
C SER A 416 14.55 -14.41 6.80
N SER A 417 14.09 -14.50 8.04
CA SER A 417 12.91 -15.26 8.40
C SER A 417 11.74 -14.32 8.73
N ALA A 418 10.54 -14.82 8.52
CA ALA A 418 9.32 -14.11 8.84
C ALA A 418 8.27 -15.08 9.37
N TYR A 419 7.22 -14.51 9.97
CA TYR A 419 6.18 -15.33 10.53
C TYR A 419 4.85 -14.55 10.54
N ARG A 420 3.72 -15.28 10.40
CA ARG A 420 2.37 -14.73 10.46
C ARG A 420 1.47 -15.67 11.28
N VAL A 421 0.80 -15.11 12.29
CA VAL A 421 -0.20 -15.86 13.06
C VAL A 421 -1.54 -15.90 12.31
N PRO A 422 -2.35 -16.97 12.48
CA PRO A 422 -3.73 -16.98 12.01
C PRO A 422 -4.51 -15.79 12.59
N SER A 423 -5.44 -15.22 11.80
CA SER A 423 -6.32 -14.17 12.30
C SER A 423 -7.36 -14.72 13.29
N LEU A 424 -7.96 -13.83 14.09
CA LEU A 424 -9.05 -14.20 14.98
C LEU A 424 -10.24 -14.82 14.22
N TYR A 425 -10.52 -14.34 13.00
CA TYR A 425 -11.55 -14.92 12.13
C TYR A 425 -11.19 -16.32 11.67
N GLN A 426 -9.93 -16.56 11.25
CA GLN A 426 -9.45 -17.88 10.82
C GLN A 426 -9.47 -18.92 11.93
N LEU A 427 -9.37 -18.49 13.20
CA LEU A 427 -9.40 -19.39 14.35
C LEU A 427 -10.81 -19.66 14.87
N PHE A 428 -11.63 -18.61 15.00
CA PHE A 428 -12.81 -18.65 15.86
C PHE A 428 -14.15 -18.48 15.11
N SER A 429 -14.17 -18.14 13.79
CA SER A 429 -15.40 -18.04 13.02
C SER A 429 -16.06 -19.42 12.78
N ASP A 430 -17.26 -19.45 12.22
CA ASP A 430 -17.95 -20.70 11.83
C ASP A 430 -17.13 -21.54 10.84
N TYR A 431 -16.22 -20.92 10.09
CA TYR A 431 -15.26 -21.57 9.20
C TYR A 431 -13.88 -21.76 9.87
N GLY A 432 -13.79 -21.38 11.14
CA GLY A 432 -12.54 -21.33 11.88
C GLY A 432 -11.99 -22.71 12.20
N ASN A 433 -10.68 -22.73 12.49
CA ASN A 433 -9.98 -23.94 12.87
C ASN A 433 -8.92 -23.62 13.93
N LEU A 434 -9.17 -24.07 15.15
CA LEU A 434 -8.25 -23.87 16.29
C LEU A 434 -6.95 -24.68 16.16
N ALA A 435 -6.87 -25.64 15.24
CA ALA A 435 -5.67 -26.42 14.96
C ALA A 435 -4.74 -25.77 13.94
N LEU A 436 -5.05 -24.54 13.48
CA LEU A 436 -4.16 -23.81 12.58
C LEU A 436 -2.85 -23.48 13.28
N GLU A 437 -1.76 -23.67 12.55
CA GLU A 437 -0.41 -23.28 12.95
C GLU A 437 -0.02 -21.97 12.25
N PRO A 438 0.86 -21.14 12.85
CA PRO A 438 1.41 -19.97 12.21
C PRO A 438 2.17 -20.30 10.92
N GLU A 439 2.03 -19.45 9.91
CA GLU A 439 2.90 -19.49 8.74
C GLU A 439 4.31 -19.05 9.14
N THR A 440 5.32 -19.81 8.70
CA THR A 440 6.72 -19.42 8.82
C THR A 440 7.34 -19.29 7.44
N ALA A 441 8.20 -18.31 7.26
CA ALA A 441 8.82 -18.06 5.98
C ALA A 441 10.33 -17.84 6.10
N THR A 442 11.06 -18.35 5.09
CA THR A 442 12.45 -17.99 4.85
C THR A 442 12.57 -17.32 3.50
N SER A 443 13.35 -16.24 3.44
CA SER A 443 13.55 -15.46 2.23
C SER A 443 15.02 -15.26 1.95
N PHE A 444 15.40 -15.45 0.69
CA PHE A 444 16.68 -15.06 0.13
C PHE A 444 16.44 -13.98 -0.91
N GLU A 445 17.20 -12.90 -0.85
CA GLU A 445 17.16 -11.82 -1.82
C GLU A 445 18.59 -11.35 -2.13
N THR A 446 18.84 -11.01 -3.38
CA THR A 446 20.09 -10.39 -3.81
C THR A 446 19.78 -9.36 -4.89
N GLY A 447 20.64 -8.35 -5.00
CA GLY A 447 20.44 -7.34 -6.04
C GLY A 447 21.61 -6.37 -6.17
N PHE A 448 21.50 -5.61 -7.24
CA PHE A 448 22.42 -4.55 -7.62
C PHE A 448 21.65 -3.25 -7.80
N ASP A 449 22.12 -2.17 -7.19
CA ASP A 449 21.70 -0.81 -7.50
C ASP A 449 22.88 -0.08 -8.14
N LEU A 450 22.74 0.29 -9.39
CA LEU A 450 23.80 0.86 -10.24
C LEU A 450 23.42 2.29 -10.63
N ASN A 451 24.06 3.29 -10.03
CA ASN A 451 23.93 4.69 -10.40
C ASN A 451 25.06 5.08 -11.35
N PHE A 452 24.83 4.92 -12.65
CA PHE A 452 25.84 5.27 -13.67
C PHE A 452 26.14 6.77 -13.68
N THR A 453 25.11 7.59 -13.54
CA THR A 453 25.19 9.04 -13.44
C THR A 453 24.15 9.56 -12.43
N GLN A 454 24.09 10.87 -12.21
CA GLN A 454 23.00 11.50 -11.44
C GLN A 454 21.63 11.37 -12.13
N HIS A 455 21.61 10.97 -13.41
CA HIS A 455 20.46 10.91 -14.28
C HIS A 455 20.11 9.51 -14.77
N THR A 456 20.89 8.50 -14.41
CA THR A 456 20.72 7.13 -14.89
C THR A 456 20.97 6.15 -13.77
N ASN A 457 19.95 5.41 -13.38
CA ASN A 457 20.03 4.34 -12.40
C ASN A 457 19.40 3.05 -12.94
N LEU A 458 19.97 1.92 -12.58
CA LEU A 458 19.45 0.59 -12.86
C LEU A 458 19.45 -0.21 -11.56
N SER A 459 18.31 -0.79 -11.23
CA SER A 459 18.18 -1.72 -10.09
C SER A 459 17.78 -3.09 -10.62
N LEU A 460 18.50 -4.12 -10.17
CA LEU A 460 18.22 -5.52 -10.46
C LEU A 460 18.04 -6.23 -9.12
N SER A 461 16.99 -7.00 -8.95
CA SER A 461 16.81 -7.83 -7.77
C SER A 461 16.27 -9.20 -8.13
N TYR A 462 16.76 -10.23 -7.46
CA TYR A 462 16.24 -11.59 -7.48
C TYR A 462 15.79 -11.95 -6.07
N PHE A 463 14.68 -12.65 -5.95
CA PHE A 463 14.18 -13.12 -4.67
C PHE A 463 13.67 -14.55 -4.76
N LYS A 464 13.78 -15.26 -3.64
CA LYS A 464 13.18 -16.58 -3.39
C LYS A 464 12.58 -16.58 -2.00
N ARG A 465 11.36 -17.05 -1.87
CA ARG A 465 10.66 -17.18 -0.60
C ARG A 465 10.07 -18.58 -0.48
N ASP A 466 10.15 -19.14 0.70
CA ASP A 466 9.62 -20.43 1.08
C ASP A 466 8.74 -20.23 2.32
N ILE A 467 7.46 -20.54 2.21
CA ILE A 467 6.47 -20.39 3.29
C ILE A 467 5.96 -21.79 3.64
N GLU A 468 6.04 -22.15 4.90
CA GLU A 468 5.48 -23.37 5.47
C GLU A 468 4.17 -23.06 6.20
N ASN A 469 3.28 -24.06 6.32
CA ASN A 469 1.97 -23.96 6.97
C ASN A 469 1.07 -22.84 6.40
N VAL A 470 1.09 -22.66 5.08
CA VAL A 470 0.30 -21.62 4.40
C VAL A 470 -1.18 -21.77 4.75
N ILE A 471 -1.80 -20.72 5.28
CA ILE A 471 -3.21 -20.72 5.64
C ILE A 471 -4.05 -20.41 4.40
N ASP A 472 -4.94 -21.33 4.03
CA ASP A 472 -5.85 -21.21 2.89
C ASP A 472 -7.26 -21.66 3.30
N PHE A 473 -8.26 -21.22 2.52
CA PHE A 473 -9.64 -21.65 2.68
C PHE A 473 -9.95 -22.76 1.70
N GLY A 474 -10.45 -23.87 2.19
CA GLY A 474 -10.70 -25.04 1.35
C GLY A 474 -11.74 -26.00 1.93
N GLN A 475 -12.02 -27.05 1.19
CA GLN A 475 -12.90 -28.11 1.62
C GLN A 475 -12.18 -28.99 2.64
N ILE A 476 -12.73 -29.12 3.85
CA ILE A 476 -12.17 -29.90 4.97
C ILE A 476 -12.86 -31.27 5.13
N ALA A 477 -14.08 -31.41 4.62
CA ALA A 477 -14.84 -32.65 4.52
C ALA A 477 -15.92 -32.51 3.44
N THR A 478 -16.64 -33.58 3.14
CA THR A 478 -17.79 -33.51 2.19
C THR A 478 -18.77 -32.43 2.63
N ASN A 479 -18.99 -31.43 1.76
CA ASN A 479 -19.87 -30.26 2.00
C ASN A 479 -19.48 -29.39 3.22
N LYS A 480 -18.25 -29.50 3.72
CA LYS A 480 -17.75 -28.66 4.80
C LYS A 480 -16.50 -27.93 4.35
N PHE A 481 -16.50 -26.61 4.49
CA PHE A 481 -15.38 -25.70 4.18
C PHE A 481 -14.82 -25.08 5.46
N GLY A 482 -13.56 -24.72 5.44
CA GLY A 482 -12.90 -24.07 6.57
C GLY A 482 -11.45 -23.71 6.25
N TYR A 483 -10.77 -23.13 7.23
CA TYR A 483 -9.37 -22.78 7.12
C TYR A 483 -8.48 -23.97 7.45
N ILE A 484 -7.44 -24.16 6.65
CA ILE A 484 -6.46 -25.24 6.79
C ILE A 484 -5.06 -24.71 6.53
N ASN A 485 -4.06 -25.36 7.12
CA ASN A 485 -2.69 -25.17 6.70
C ASN A 485 -2.39 -26.06 5.48
N GLN A 486 -1.94 -25.42 4.39
CA GLN A 486 -1.32 -26.11 3.26
C GLN A 486 0.15 -26.38 3.61
N ASN A 487 0.75 -27.42 3.03
CA ASN A 487 2.10 -27.81 3.42
C ASN A 487 3.13 -26.72 3.17
N ARG A 488 3.19 -26.16 1.95
CA ARG A 488 4.28 -25.26 1.57
C ARG A 488 3.95 -24.42 0.35
N GLN A 489 4.39 -23.16 0.35
CA GLN A 489 4.42 -22.32 -0.84
C GLN A 489 5.85 -21.88 -1.15
N LYS A 490 6.29 -22.06 -2.38
CA LYS A 490 7.59 -21.59 -2.87
C LYS A 490 7.38 -20.56 -3.96
N ASP A 491 7.88 -19.36 -3.73
CA ASP A 491 7.84 -18.25 -4.69
C ASP A 491 9.25 -17.86 -5.09
N ASN A 492 9.44 -17.48 -6.35
CA ASN A 492 10.64 -16.83 -6.82
C ASN A 492 10.33 -15.84 -7.94
N GLY A 493 11.23 -14.90 -8.14
CA GLY A 493 11.07 -13.90 -9.18
C GLY A 493 12.25 -12.95 -9.26
N PHE A 494 12.16 -12.05 -10.21
CA PHE A 494 13.14 -10.97 -10.35
C PHE A 494 12.46 -9.67 -10.80
N GLU A 495 13.09 -8.57 -10.49
CA GLU A 495 12.66 -7.23 -10.85
C GLU A 495 13.82 -6.47 -11.48
N ILE A 496 13.51 -5.72 -12.54
CA ILE A 496 14.42 -4.80 -13.22
C ILE A 496 13.76 -3.44 -13.20
N GLU A 497 14.44 -2.42 -12.71
CA GLU A 497 13.93 -1.05 -12.68
C GLU A 497 14.98 -0.10 -13.25
N LEU A 498 14.59 0.72 -14.21
CA LEU A 498 15.44 1.67 -14.91
C LEU A 498 14.88 3.08 -14.75
N GLY A 499 15.68 3.97 -14.21
CA GLY A 499 15.40 5.41 -14.16
C GLY A 499 16.35 6.16 -15.08
N LEU A 500 15.79 7.00 -15.95
CA LEU A 500 16.52 7.82 -16.91
C LEU A 500 16.00 9.25 -16.86
N LYS A 501 16.92 10.21 -16.91
CA LYS A 501 16.61 11.62 -17.12
C LYS A 501 17.46 12.16 -18.27
N PRO A 502 17.09 11.80 -19.52
CA PRO A 502 17.90 12.15 -20.69
C PRO A 502 18.01 13.65 -20.93
N LEU A 503 16.98 14.40 -20.54
CA LEU A 503 16.93 15.86 -20.56
C LEU A 503 16.38 16.35 -19.22
N SER A 504 16.65 17.62 -18.87
CA SER A 504 16.08 18.22 -17.67
C SER A 504 14.56 18.18 -17.64
N ALA A 505 13.94 18.30 -18.80
CA ALA A 505 12.48 18.30 -18.98
C ALA A 505 11.86 16.89 -19.11
N ILE A 506 12.64 15.80 -19.22
CA ILE A 506 12.12 14.45 -19.46
C ILE A 506 12.66 13.49 -18.41
N SER A 507 11.75 12.80 -17.71
CA SER A 507 12.06 11.71 -16.80
C SER A 507 11.34 10.45 -17.23
N LEU A 508 12.05 9.33 -17.27
CA LEU A 508 11.52 8.01 -17.65
C LEU A 508 11.83 7.03 -16.53
N ASN A 509 10.80 6.32 -16.05
CA ASN A 509 10.96 5.23 -15.12
C ASN A 509 10.27 4.00 -15.70
N ALA A 510 11.05 2.96 -15.99
CA ALA A 510 10.55 1.71 -16.54
C ALA A 510 10.83 0.57 -15.57
N TYR A 511 9.97 -0.43 -15.57
CA TYR A 511 10.20 -1.65 -14.81
C TYR A 511 9.71 -2.88 -15.55
N TYR A 512 10.32 -4.01 -15.20
CA TYR A 512 9.81 -5.35 -15.49
C TYR A 512 9.87 -6.18 -14.22
N ALA A 513 8.79 -6.91 -13.91
CA ALA A 513 8.71 -7.81 -12.77
C ALA A 513 8.18 -9.17 -13.21
N TYR A 514 8.88 -10.22 -12.82
CA TYR A 514 8.49 -11.60 -13.01
C TYR A 514 8.34 -12.28 -11.65
N VAL A 515 7.25 -13.03 -11.47
CA VAL A 515 7.02 -13.82 -10.27
C VAL A 515 6.34 -15.15 -10.63
N THR A 516 6.80 -16.22 -10.02
CA THR A 516 6.14 -17.52 -10.08
C THR A 516 6.09 -18.15 -8.70
N GLY A 517 5.10 -19.01 -8.46
CA GLY A 517 4.97 -19.70 -7.19
C GLY A 517 4.18 -21.00 -7.33
N LYS A 518 4.42 -21.90 -6.39
CA LYS A 518 3.73 -23.20 -6.29
C LYS A 518 3.34 -23.47 -4.84
N VAL A 519 2.10 -23.87 -4.63
CA VAL A 519 1.62 -24.40 -3.36
C VAL A 519 1.59 -25.90 -3.43
N THR A 520 2.19 -26.56 -2.45
CA THR A 520 2.13 -28.00 -2.25
C THR A 520 1.08 -28.31 -1.18
N THR A 521 0.09 -29.09 -1.55
CA THR A 521 -0.92 -29.64 -0.65
C THR A 521 -0.56 -31.10 -0.32
N PRO A 522 -1.23 -31.75 0.66
CA PRO A 522 -1.01 -33.16 0.94
C PRO A 522 -1.26 -34.08 -0.27
N ILE A 523 -2.03 -33.64 -1.26
CA ILE A 523 -2.48 -34.44 -2.41
C ILE A 523 -1.87 -33.99 -3.72
N ASN A 524 -1.45 -32.72 -3.86
CA ASN A 524 -1.02 -32.16 -5.15
C ASN A 524 -0.08 -30.96 -4.99
N THR A 525 0.60 -30.60 -6.06
CA THR A 525 1.37 -29.35 -6.18
C THR A 525 0.79 -28.55 -7.34
N ALA A 526 0.24 -27.38 -7.05
CA ALA A 526 -0.41 -26.54 -8.04
C ALA A 526 0.19 -25.11 -8.04
N PHE A 527 0.09 -24.44 -9.20
CA PHE A 527 0.30 -23.01 -9.26
C PHE A 527 -0.88 -22.30 -8.58
N ASN A 528 -0.63 -21.59 -7.49
CA ASN A 528 -1.68 -21.00 -6.66
C ASN A 528 -1.52 -19.48 -6.50
N LEU A 529 -0.91 -18.80 -7.45
CA LEU A 529 -0.86 -17.35 -7.45
C LEU A 529 -2.13 -16.77 -8.12
N PHE A 530 -3.31 -17.08 -7.57
CA PHE A 530 -4.57 -16.53 -8.07
C PHE A 530 -4.55 -15.00 -8.06
N ARG A 531 -5.10 -14.39 -9.13
CA ARG A 531 -5.22 -12.94 -9.34
C ARG A 531 -3.89 -12.20 -9.52
N ARG A 532 -2.77 -12.92 -9.59
CA ARG A 532 -1.41 -12.36 -9.65
C ARG A 532 -0.76 -12.68 -10.98
N PRO A 533 -0.37 -11.67 -11.79
CA PRO A 533 0.28 -11.91 -13.06
C PRO A 533 1.68 -12.48 -12.85
N LYS A 534 2.10 -13.40 -13.74
CA LYS A 534 3.50 -13.85 -13.78
C LYS A 534 4.43 -12.74 -14.25
N ASN A 535 3.96 -11.94 -15.22
CA ASN A 535 4.71 -10.86 -15.83
C ASN A 535 3.95 -9.56 -15.66
N SER A 536 4.65 -8.50 -15.29
CA SER A 536 4.15 -7.13 -15.35
C SER A 536 5.29 -6.19 -15.74
N TYR A 537 4.99 -5.19 -16.56
CA TYR A 537 5.95 -4.14 -16.89
C TYR A 537 5.24 -2.80 -17.03
N GLY A 538 5.97 -1.74 -16.83
CA GLY A 538 5.42 -0.40 -16.93
C GLY A 538 6.47 0.63 -17.30
N LEU A 539 5.96 1.75 -17.78
CA LEU A 539 6.72 2.95 -18.11
C LEU A 539 5.98 4.17 -17.59
N ASN A 540 6.67 4.99 -16.81
CA ASN A 540 6.20 6.29 -16.39
C ASN A 540 7.10 7.35 -17.04
N ALA A 541 6.52 8.22 -17.89
CA ALA A 541 7.21 9.28 -18.59
C ALA A 541 6.70 10.64 -18.12
N GLY A 542 7.52 11.35 -17.34
CA GLY A 542 7.26 12.72 -16.92
C GLY A 542 7.89 13.70 -17.91
N ILE A 543 7.11 14.67 -18.40
CA ILE A 543 7.50 15.65 -19.41
C ILE A 543 7.13 17.04 -18.90
N GLU A 544 8.11 17.88 -18.66
CA GLU A 544 7.92 19.31 -18.36
C GLU A 544 7.85 20.09 -19.68
N LEU A 545 6.64 20.35 -20.18
CA LEU A 545 6.41 21.06 -21.43
C LEU A 545 6.78 22.54 -21.31
N SER A 546 6.63 23.11 -20.12
CA SER A 546 7.08 24.45 -19.73
C SER A 546 7.18 24.52 -18.21
N GLU A 547 7.62 25.66 -17.65
CA GLU A 547 7.63 25.89 -16.20
C GLU A 547 6.23 25.76 -15.57
N LYS A 548 5.19 25.99 -16.37
CA LYS A 548 3.79 25.98 -15.92
C LYS A 548 3.05 24.69 -16.25
N VAL A 549 3.49 23.93 -17.27
CA VAL A 549 2.77 22.76 -17.78
C VAL A 549 3.62 21.52 -17.66
N SER A 550 3.12 20.51 -16.99
CA SER A 550 3.72 19.18 -16.97
C SER A 550 2.71 18.11 -17.40
N LEU A 551 3.22 17.11 -18.11
CA LEU A 551 2.49 15.94 -18.58
C LEU A 551 3.16 14.69 -17.98
N ASN A 552 2.36 13.75 -17.49
CA ASN A 552 2.82 12.45 -17.05
C ASN A 552 2.04 11.36 -17.79
N LEU A 553 2.74 10.48 -18.49
CA LEU A 553 2.18 9.33 -19.18
C LEU A 553 2.56 8.07 -18.43
N ILE A 554 1.57 7.24 -18.11
CA ILE A 554 1.77 6.02 -17.33
C ILE A 554 1.23 4.86 -18.14
N TYR A 555 2.13 3.99 -18.58
CA TYR A 555 1.79 2.74 -19.26
C TYR A 555 2.07 1.56 -18.34
N LYS A 556 1.14 0.60 -18.30
CA LYS A 556 1.30 -0.66 -17.58
C LYS A 556 0.73 -1.82 -18.38
N HIS A 557 1.51 -2.89 -18.48
CA HIS A 557 1.07 -4.21 -18.91
C HIS A 557 0.89 -5.11 -17.69
N THR A 558 -0.24 -5.81 -17.64
CA THR A 558 -0.53 -6.85 -16.67
C THR A 558 -0.74 -8.16 -17.42
N GLY A 559 0.10 -9.16 -17.17
CA GLY A 559 0.06 -10.47 -17.84
C GLY A 559 -1.14 -11.32 -17.44
N ASP A 560 -1.26 -12.48 -18.09
CA ASP A 560 -2.32 -13.46 -17.82
C ASP A 560 -2.34 -13.88 -16.34
N ARG A 561 -3.54 -14.12 -15.84
CA ARG A 561 -3.80 -14.51 -14.45
C ARG A 561 -4.82 -15.63 -14.40
N ILE A 562 -4.84 -16.32 -13.30
CA ILE A 562 -5.88 -17.28 -12.95
C ILE A 562 -6.68 -16.71 -11.79
N ASP A 563 -7.99 -16.79 -11.85
CA ASP A 563 -8.90 -16.46 -10.76
C ASP A 563 -9.79 -17.64 -10.40
N ARG A 564 -10.45 -17.55 -9.29
CA ARG A 564 -11.51 -18.48 -8.89
C ARG A 564 -12.64 -17.69 -8.23
N TYR A 565 -13.87 -18.03 -8.55
CA TYR A 565 -15.06 -17.45 -7.96
C TYR A 565 -16.05 -18.53 -7.55
N TYR A 566 -16.91 -18.21 -6.60
CA TYR A 566 -17.99 -19.07 -6.20
C TYR A 566 -19.20 -18.81 -7.13
N ASP A 567 -19.67 -19.84 -7.80
CA ASP A 567 -20.87 -19.78 -8.63
C ASP A 567 -22.10 -20.16 -7.80
N GLY A 568 -22.94 -19.16 -7.46
CA GLY A 568 -24.15 -19.35 -6.68
C GLY A 568 -25.23 -20.20 -7.33
N LYS A 569 -25.14 -20.48 -8.65
CA LYS A 569 -26.09 -21.35 -9.39
C LYS A 569 -25.71 -22.81 -9.26
N THR A 570 -24.43 -23.11 -9.38
CA THR A 570 -23.92 -24.49 -9.33
C THR A 570 -23.43 -24.89 -7.94
N PHE A 571 -23.31 -23.93 -7.02
CA PHE A 571 -22.75 -24.08 -5.66
C PHE A 571 -21.30 -24.63 -5.69
N LYS A 572 -20.52 -24.25 -6.71
CA LYS A 572 -19.14 -24.70 -6.89
C LYS A 572 -18.18 -23.52 -7.02
N THR A 573 -16.95 -23.73 -6.62
CA THR A 573 -15.85 -22.84 -6.96
C THR A 573 -15.39 -23.15 -8.39
N VAL A 574 -15.43 -22.14 -9.25
CA VAL A 574 -15.05 -22.22 -10.66
C VAL A 574 -13.73 -21.47 -10.86
N GLN A 575 -12.80 -22.09 -11.59
CA GLN A 575 -11.58 -21.43 -12.03
C GLN A 575 -11.84 -20.68 -13.34
N ALA A 576 -11.29 -19.46 -13.43
CA ALA A 576 -11.36 -18.62 -14.62
C ALA A 576 -9.96 -18.16 -15.04
N ASP A 577 -9.68 -18.25 -16.34
CA ASP A 577 -8.47 -17.66 -16.92
C ASP A 577 -8.76 -16.20 -17.30
N LEU A 578 -7.95 -15.29 -16.80
CA LEU A 578 -8.04 -13.85 -17.05
C LEU A 578 -6.91 -13.45 -17.99
N GLY A 579 -7.27 -12.95 -19.17
CA GLY A 579 -6.31 -12.48 -20.17
C GLY A 579 -5.47 -11.30 -19.70
N SER A 580 -4.33 -11.11 -20.36
CA SER A 580 -3.48 -9.92 -20.18
C SER A 580 -4.18 -8.66 -20.69
N PHE A 581 -3.78 -7.51 -20.16
CA PHE A 581 -4.29 -6.21 -20.60
C PHE A 581 -3.24 -5.10 -20.47
N ASN A 582 -3.48 -4.00 -21.20
CA ASN A 582 -2.62 -2.85 -21.27
C ASN A 582 -3.38 -1.59 -20.84
N MET A 583 -2.80 -0.81 -19.96
CA MET A 583 -3.35 0.46 -19.51
C MET A 583 -2.43 1.59 -19.91
N LEU A 584 -3.00 2.66 -20.46
CA LEU A 584 -2.31 3.92 -20.70
C LEU A 584 -3.11 5.04 -20.05
N ASP A 585 -2.47 5.77 -19.17
CA ASP A 585 -3.05 6.92 -18.48
C ASP A 585 -2.26 8.18 -18.82
N ALA A 586 -2.91 9.35 -18.75
CA ALA A 586 -2.27 10.65 -18.90
C ALA A 586 -2.73 11.61 -17.81
N TYR A 587 -1.78 12.21 -17.12
CA TYR A 587 -2.01 13.27 -16.15
C TYR A 587 -1.37 14.55 -16.64
N ILE A 588 -2.14 15.62 -16.72
CA ILE A 588 -1.65 16.95 -17.07
C ILE A 588 -1.95 17.94 -15.95
N GLN A 589 -1.00 18.80 -15.63
CA GLN A 589 -1.21 19.92 -14.71
C GLN A 589 -0.76 21.22 -15.31
N PHE A 590 -1.45 22.30 -14.93
CA PHE A 590 -1.15 23.69 -15.30
C PHE A 590 -1.05 24.55 -14.02
N LYS A 591 0.11 25.09 -13.76
CA LYS A 591 0.36 26.06 -12.69
C LYS A 591 -0.10 27.45 -13.14
N ALA A 592 -1.38 27.76 -12.93
CA ALA A 592 -1.96 29.04 -13.32
C ALA A 592 -1.30 30.21 -12.56
N THR A 593 -1.05 30.02 -11.26
CA THR A 593 -0.28 30.91 -10.40
C THR A 593 0.60 30.10 -9.45
N SER A 594 1.40 30.74 -8.60
CA SER A 594 2.14 30.06 -7.53
C SER A 594 1.23 29.36 -6.51
N LYS A 595 -0.04 29.76 -6.44
CA LYS A 595 -1.03 29.24 -5.48
C LYS A 595 -2.10 28.36 -6.14
N LEU A 596 -2.36 28.50 -7.44
CA LEU A 596 -3.43 27.80 -8.16
C LEU A 596 -2.85 26.82 -9.19
N ILE A 597 -3.16 25.54 -9.02
CA ILE A 597 -2.85 24.48 -9.97
C ILE A 597 -4.15 23.89 -10.47
N LEU A 598 -4.31 23.81 -11.78
CA LEU A 598 -5.36 23.07 -12.47
C LEU A 598 -4.78 21.74 -12.95
N PHE A 599 -5.56 20.67 -12.93
CA PHE A 599 -5.10 19.37 -13.41
C PHE A 599 -6.24 18.54 -14.01
N SER A 600 -5.85 17.59 -14.85
CA SER A 600 -6.73 16.54 -15.36
C SER A 600 -5.97 15.21 -15.39
N ASP A 601 -6.63 14.13 -14.99
CA ASP A 601 -6.15 12.75 -15.04
C ASP A 601 -7.12 11.95 -15.91
N VAL A 602 -6.63 11.44 -17.02
CA VAL A 602 -7.40 10.58 -17.95
C VAL A 602 -6.82 9.18 -17.85
N LYS A 603 -7.66 8.23 -17.48
CA LYS A 603 -7.28 6.84 -17.25
C LYS A 603 -7.85 5.94 -18.33
N ASN A 604 -7.13 4.86 -18.62
CA ASN A 604 -7.50 3.91 -19.67
C ASN A 604 -7.75 4.60 -21.03
N LEU A 605 -6.77 5.40 -21.49
CA LEU A 605 -6.84 6.14 -22.75
C LEU A 605 -7.12 5.24 -23.97
N MET A 606 -6.69 3.99 -23.92
CA MET A 606 -6.91 3.01 -24.97
C MET A 606 -8.33 2.42 -24.95
N ASN A 607 -9.10 2.74 -23.89
CA ASN A 607 -10.41 2.18 -23.62
C ASN A 607 -10.41 0.63 -23.67
N GLU A 608 -9.37 0.05 -23.07
CA GLU A 608 -9.21 -1.40 -22.95
C GLU A 608 -10.36 -1.98 -22.14
N ASP A 609 -10.96 -3.04 -22.63
CA ASP A 609 -11.91 -3.85 -21.89
C ASP A 609 -11.13 -4.98 -21.20
N TYR A 610 -11.12 -5.00 -19.87
CA TYR A 610 -10.31 -5.91 -19.09
C TYR A 610 -11.04 -6.39 -17.84
N ILE A 611 -10.59 -7.51 -17.28
CA ILE A 611 -11.16 -8.11 -16.08
C ILE A 611 -10.05 -8.29 -15.05
N GLU A 612 -10.24 -7.78 -13.85
CA GLU A 612 -9.33 -8.01 -12.71
C GLU A 612 -9.79 -9.16 -11.82
N PHE A 613 -11.10 -9.29 -11.63
CA PHE A 613 -11.74 -10.39 -10.91
C PHE A 613 -12.85 -10.98 -11.76
N ALA A 614 -12.90 -12.31 -11.85
CA ALA A 614 -13.95 -13.00 -12.58
C ALA A 614 -15.33 -12.64 -12.02
N GLY A 615 -16.23 -12.18 -12.90
CA GLY A 615 -17.58 -11.79 -12.51
C GLY A 615 -17.76 -10.38 -12.00
N TYR A 616 -16.70 -9.53 -12.09
CA TYR A 616 -16.76 -8.13 -11.69
C TYR A 616 -16.36 -7.20 -12.83
N GLN A 617 -16.95 -6.01 -12.84
CA GLN A 617 -16.70 -4.98 -13.85
C GLN A 617 -15.47 -4.14 -13.52
N THR A 618 -14.89 -3.53 -14.53
CA THR A 618 -13.81 -2.54 -14.41
C THR A 618 -14.15 -1.29 -15.21
N LYS A 619 -13.49 -0.18 -14.82
CA LYS A 619 -13.67 1.12 -15.48
C LYS A 619 -13.07 1.12 -16.88
N GLY A 620 -13.87 1.49 -17.87
CA GLY A 620 -13.38 1.88 -19.19
C GLY A 620 -12.62 3.21 -19.17
N LEU A 621 -12.56 3.90 -20.31
CA LEU A 621 -12.02 5.27 -20.39
C LEU A 621 -12.74 6.18 -19.41
N ASN A 622 -11.99 6.78 -18.50
CA ASN A 622 -12.53 7.66 -17.48
C ASN A 622 -11.57 8.81 -17.16
N PHE A 623 -12.08 9.88 -16.55
CA PHE A 623 -11.28 11.05 -16.22
C PHE A 623 -11.68 11.67 -14.89
N ASN A 624 -10.74 12.42 -14.31
CA ASN A 624 -10.95 13.38 -13.24
C ASN A 624 -10.28 14.69 -13.62
N ALA A 625 -10.93 15.82 -13.35
CA ALA A 625 -10.36 17.14 -13.48
C ALA A 625 -10.60 17.96 -12.20
N GLY A 626 -9.69 18.86 -11.89
CA GLY A 626 -9.83 19.62 -10.66
C GLY A 626 -8.82 20.75 -10.53
N PHE A 627 -8.84 21.35 -9.35
CA PHE A 627 -7.89 22.38 -8.96
C PHE A 627 -7.36 22.18 -7.55
N ARG A 628 -6.19 22.72 -7.30
CA ARG A 628 -5.61 22.89 -5.96
C ARG A 628 -5.26 24.35 -5.75
N LEU A 629 -5.78 24.93 -4.66
CA LEU A 629 -5.54 26.31 -4.26
C LEU A 629 -4.83 26.34 -2.91
N GLY A 630 -3.65 26.96 -2.85
CA GLY A 630 -2.96 27.28 -1.60
C GLY A 630 -3.36 28.68 -1.09
N ILE A 631 -3.61 28.78 0.20
CA ILE A 631 -3.99 30.02 0.88
C ILE A 631 -2.97 30.22 2.01
N ASN A 632 -2.15 31.26 1.91
CA ASN A 632 -1.15 31.63 2.93
C ASN A 632 -1.60 32.90 3.61
#